data_1c3703dee4f22ec6d18530ab35ff2e32
#
_entry.id   1c3703dee4f22ec6d18530ab35ff2e32
#
_cell.length_a   1.000
_cell.length_b   1.000
_cell.length_c   1.000
_cell.angle_alpha   90.00
_cell.angle_beta   90.00
_cell.angle_gamma   90.00
#
_symmetry.space_group_name_H-M   'P 1'
#
loop_
_entity.id
_entity.type
_entity.pdbx_description
1 polymer ?
#
loop_
_entity_poly.entity_id
_entity_poly.type
_entity_poly.pdbx_seq_one_letter_code
_entity_poly.pdbx_strand_id
1 'polypeptide(L)'
;MIQTRQVAESRGAWADTGRRDGSPPHGTRPLVPLAVDPASALVALHGRVERQFALYEQAEGSYPKRVQALRAIATALATHVTLEEELLYPALRAQTAAHDREIERQLEQDHLLDLLLVELGAMVPSDRRFDAKVRLLMQVFQQHEHDSEALLVPELRRRLDPGARSQLTQRLLERLDQLDSQSLTRR
;
A
#
# COMPACT_ATOMS: atom_id res chain seq x y z
N MET A 1 12.46 -6.81 13.36
CA MET A 1 13.36 -6.18 12.37
C MET A 1 13.76 -7.21 11.32
N ILE A 2 12.79 -7.74 10.59
CA ILE A 2 13.05 -8.76 9.57
C ILE A 2 12.30 -8.35 8.31
N GLN A 3 13.06 -8.07 7.25
CA GLN A 3 12.70 -8.20 5.84
C GLN A 3 12.03 -7.07 5.05
N THR A 4 12.02 -5.83 5.47
CA THR A 4 11.74 -4.70 4.56
C THR A 4 12.78 -4.60 3.39
N ARG A 5 13.86 -5.36 3.46
CA ARG A 5 14.95 -5.36 2.45
C ARG A 5 14.63 -6.17 1.19
N GLN A 6 13.81 -7.21 1.29
CA GLN A 6 13.56 -8.16 0.18
C GLN A 6 12.56 -7.61 -0.85
N VAL A 7 11.60 -6.79 -0.42
CA VAL A 7 10.64 -6.10 -1.32
C VAL A 7 11.34 -5.09 -2.24
N ALA A 8 12.43 -4.47 -1.77
CA ALA A 8 13.19 -3.53 -2.56
C ALA A 8 13.94 -4.20 -3.73
N GLU A 9 14.34 -5.47 -3.58
CA GLU A 9 15.08 -6.21 -4.62
C GLU A 9 14.16 -6.90 -5.63
N SER A 10 12.96 -7.34 -5.23
CA SER A 10 11.98 -7.92 -6.17
C SER A 10 11.35 -6.90 -7.12
N ARG A 11 11.47 -5.61 -6.83
CA ARG A 11 11.03 -4.50 -7.70
C ARG A 11 11.77 -4.42 -9.04
N GLY A 12 12.91 -5.11 -9.19
CA GLY A 12 13.66 -5.20 -10.44
C GLY A 12 13.06 -6.12 -11.50
N ALA A 13 12.17 -7.05 -11.13
CA ALA A 13 11.61 -8.04 -12.06
C ALA A 13 10.62 -7.45 -13.09
N TRP A 14 10.15 -6.23 -12.89
CA TRP A 14 9.22 -5.52 -13.78
C TRP A 14 9.93 -4.59 -14.77
N ALA A 15 11.26 -4.63 -14.86
CA ALA A 15 12.05 -3.75 -15.71
C ALA A 15 11.88 -4.11 -17.21
N ASP A 16 11.28 -3.19 -17.90
CA ASP A 16 11.42 -2.82 -19.30
C ASP A 16 11.23 -3.89 -20.40
N THR A 17 10.00 -3.96 -20.92
CA THR A 17 9.72 -4.41 -22.28
C THR A 17 8.72 -3.48 -22.99
N GLY A 18 8.98 -2.19 -23.10
CA GLY A 18 8.04 -1.28 -23.79
C GLY A 18 8.67 0.04 -24.21
N ARG A 19 8.66 0.29 -25.53
CA ARG A 19 9.14 1.49 -26.22
C ARG A 19 8.63 2.78 -25.57
N ARG A 20 9.54 3.78 -25.60
CA ARG A 20 9.31 5.16 -25.22
C ARG A 20 8.34 5.82 -26.21
N ASP A 21 7.14 6.18 -25.75
CA ASP A 21 6.39 7.29 -26.32
C ASP A 21 6.44 8.43 -25.30
N GLY A 22 7.11 9.50 -25.73
CA GLY A 22 7.38 10.66 -24.89
C GLY A 22 6.15 11.56 -24.77
N SER A 23 5.31 11.29 -23.80
CA SER A 23 4.40 12.27 -23.24
C SER A 23 4.37 12.08 -21.73
N PRO A 24 4.69 13.12 -20.93
CA PRO A 24 4.59 13.00 -19.50
C PRO A 24 3.11 12.85 -19.13
N PRO A 25 2.72 11.83 -18.38
CA PRO A 25 1.40 11.83 -17.75
C PRO A 25 1.37 13.02 -16.79
N HIS A 26 0.37 13.87 -16.94
CA HIS A 26 0.07 14.94 -16.01
C HIS A 26 0.12 14.37 -14.59
N GLY A 27 1.03 14.91 -13.78
CA GLY A 27 1.21 14.51 -12.40
C GLY A 27 -0.10 14.68 -11.63
N THR A 28 -0.79 13.59 -11.42
CA THR A 28 -1.82 13.54 -10.40
C THR A 28 -1.11 13.65 -9.06
N ARG A 29 -1.02 14.88 -8.57
CA ARG A 29 -0.70 15.19 -7.19
C ARG A 29 -1.49 14.22 -6.31
N PRO A 30 -0.87 13.56 -5.33
CA PRO A 30 -1.55 12.56 -4.52
C PRO A 30 -2.82 13.16 -3.95
N LEU A 31 -3.97 12.56 -4.30
CA LEU A 31 -5.28 12.90 -3.76
C LEU A 31 -5.44 12.28 -2.36
N VAL A 32 -4.48 12.51 -1.47
CA VAL A 32 -4.79 12.46 -0.05
C VAL A 32 -5.29 13.87 0.25
N PRO A 33 -6.60 14.07 0.51
CA PRO A 33 -7.06 15.34 1.06
C PRO A 33 -6.17 15.62 2.26
N LEU A 34 -5.81 16.87 2.52
CA LEU A 34 -5.08 17.26 3.74
C LEU A 34 -5.73 16.52 4.90
N ALA A 35 -5.17 15.38 5.27
CA ALA A 35 -5.78 14.48 6.23
C ALA A 35 -5.76 15.22 7.56
N VAL A 36 -6.94 15.49 8.07
CA VAL A 36 -7.13 16.25 9.32
C VAL A 36 -6.62 15.42 10.50
N ASP A 37 -6.47 14.10 10.34
CA ASP A 37 -5.98 13.18 11.38
C ASP A 37 -5.39 11.89 10.79
N PRO A 38 -4.55 11.14 11.56
CA PRO A 38 -3.91 9.90 11.11
C PRO A 38 -4.90 8.80 10.71
N ALA A 39 -6.06 8.73 11.35
CA ALA A 39 -7.09 7.75 11.04
C ALA A 39 -7.71 8.02 9.65
N SER A 40 -7.96 9.29 9.32
CA SER A 40 -8.44 9.67 7.99
C SER A 40 -7.36 9.44 6.91
N ALA A 41 -6.08 9.60 7.27
CA ALA A 41 -4.97 9.28 6.37
C ALA A 41 -4.93 7.78 6.05
N LEU A 42 -5.10 6.92 7.04
CA LEU A 42 -5.17 5.47 6.87
C LEU A 42 -6.29 5.07 5.89
N VAL A 43 -7.52 5.53 6.13
CA VAL A 43 -8.67 5.28 5.23
C VAL A 43 -8.39 5.76 3.80
N ALA A 44 -7.73 6.91 3.65
CA ALA A 44 -7.37 7.42 2.32
C ALA A 44 -6.31 6.55 1.61
N LEU A 45 -5.38 5.93 2.36
CA LEU A 45 -4.40 4.98 1.84
C LEU A 45 -5.07 3.69 1.37
N HIS A 46 -6.01 3.14 2.14
CA HIS A 46 -6.82 1.99 1.73
C HIS A 46 -7.55 2.28 0.41
N GLY A 47 -8.31 3.36 0.35
CA GLY A 47 -8.99 3.76 -0.88
C GLY A 47 -8.05 4.06 -2.06
N ARG A 48 -6.76 4.37 -1.82
CA ARG A 48 -5.76 4.46 -2.90
C ARG A 48 -5.47 3.07 -3.50
N VAL A 49 -5.33 2.04 -2.67
CA VAL A 49 -5.10 0.67 -3.11
C VAL A 49 -6.33 0.12 -3.83
N GLU A 50 -7.52 0.27 -3.25
CA GLU A 50 -8.79 -0.17 -3.86
C GLU A 50 -9.00 0.39 -5.27
N ARG A 51 -8.70 1.69 -5.47
CA ARG A 51 -8.77 2.30 -6.81
C ARG A 51 -7.86 1.62 -7.82
N GLN A 52 -6.69 1.12 -7.41
CA GLN A 52 -5.80 0.40 -8.32
C GLN A 52 -6.35 -0.99 -8.66
N PHE A 53 -6.97 -1.68 -7.71
CA PHE A 53 -7.68 -2.93 -8.00
C PHE A 53 -8.85 -2.71 -8.96
N ALA A 54 -9.65 -1.67 -8.77
CA ALA A 54 -10.73 -1.32 -9.70
C ALA A 54 -10.21 -1.03 -11.14
N LEU A 55 -9.07 -0.35 -11.27
CA LEU A 55 -8.42 -0.12 -12.57
C LEU A 55 -7.91 -1.42 -13.20
N TYR A 56 -7.43 -2.37 -12.39
CA TYR A 56 -7.04 -3.69 -12.89
C TYR A 56 -8.23 -4.46 -13.46
N GLU A 57 -9.36 -4.45 -12.78
CA GLU A 57 -10.59 -5.10 -13.25
C GLU A 57 -11.11 -4.45 -14.54
N GLN A 58 -11.11 -3.12 -14.62
CA GLN A 58 -11.50 -2.38 -15.84
C GLN A 58 -10.54 -2.61 -17.03
N ALA A 59 -9.34 -3.09 -16.78
CA ALA A 59 -8.36 -3.41 -17.82
C ALA A 59 -8.57 -4.79 -18.46
N GLU A 60 -9.71 -5.46 -18.23
CA GLU A 60 -10.04 -6.76 -18.84
C GLU A 60 -9.88 -6.71 -20.36
N GLY A 61 -9.28 -7.75 -20.93
CA GLY A 61 -8.99 -7.83 -22.37
C GLY A 61 -7.75 -7.05 -22.84
N SER A 62 -7.09 -6.27 -21.98
CA SER A 62 -5.88 -5.51 -22.34
C SER A 62 -4.69 -5.88 -21.46
N TYR A 63 -3.85 -6.78 -21.97
CA TYR A 63 -2.62 -7.22 -21.30
C TYR A 63 -1.73 -6.05 -20.82
N PRO A 64 -1.36 -5.06 -21.66
CA PRO A 64 -0.50 -3.97 -21.20
C PRO A 64 -1.11 -3.14 -20.06
N LYS A 65 -2.43 -2.88 -20.11
CA LYS A 65 -3.14 -2.14 -19.06
C LYS A 65 -3.18 -2.92 -17.75
N ARG A 66 -3.36 -4.24 -17.80
CA ARG A 66 -3.36 -5.11 -16.60
C ARG A 66 -1.99 -5.12 -15.92
N VAL A 67 -0.90 -5.23 -16.70
CA VAL A 67 0.46 -5.14 -16.16
C VAL A 67 0.72 -3.78 -15.53
N GLN A 68 0.29 -2.70 -16.18
CA GLN A 68 0.40 -1.35 -15.63
C GLN A 68 -0.39 -1.19 -14.33
N ALA A 69 -1.63 -1.67 -14.29
CA ALA A 69 -2.47 -1.62 -13.09
C ALA A 69 -1.86 -2.44 -11.94
N LEU A 70 -1.31 -3.62 -12.22
CA LEU A 70 -0.63 -4.42 -11.18
C LEU A 70 0.61 -3.72 -10.62
N ARG A 71 1.40 -3.05 -11.46
CA ARG A 71 2.52 -2.20 -10.97
C ARG A 71 2.04 -1.08 -10.05
N ALA A 72 0.91 -0.46 -10.39
CA ALA A 72 0.31 0.58 -9.56
C ALA A 72 -0.25 0.03 -8.24
N ILE A 73 -0.85 -1.18 -8.25
CA ILE A 73 -1.24 -1.92 -7.03
C ILE A 73 -0.02 -2.15 -6.15
N ALA A 74 1.06 -2.71 -6.70
CA ALA A 74 2.28 -2.99 -5.95
C ALA A 74 2.88 -1.72 -5.32
N THR A 75 2.89 -0.60 -6.05
CA THR A 75 3.36 0.68 -5.52
C THR A 75 2.46 1.20 -4.40
N ALA A 76 1.14 1.13 -4.58
CA ALA A 76 0.19 1.61 -3.58
C ALA A 76 0.23 0.78 -2.30
N LEU A 77 0.30 -0.57 -2.41
CA LEU A 77 0.47 -1.48 -1.29
C LEU A 77 1.78 -1.24 -0.55
N ALA A 78 2.90 -1.14 -1.26
CA ALA A 78 4.19 -0.88 -0.62
C ALA A 78 4.22 0.46 0.14
N THR A 79 3.54 1.48 -0.38
CA THR A 79 3.38 2.78 0.32
C THR A 79 2.55 2.62 1.57
N HIS A 80 1.41 1.92 1.48
CA HIS A 80 0.48 1.67 2.57
C HIS A 80 1.17 0.89 3.72
N VAL A 81 1.73 -0.29 3.44
CA VAL A 81 2.42 -1.13 4.42
C VAL A 81 3.58 -0.36 5.09
N THR A 82 4.38 0.37 4.31
CA THR A 82 5.48 1.18 4.87
C THR A 82 4.97 2.21 5.89
N LEU A 83 3.87 2.89 5.61
CA LEU A 83 3.33 3.91 6.52
C LEU A 83 2.70 3.30 7.77
N GLU A 84 2.07 2.15 7.67
CA GLU A 84 1.56 1.43 8.84
C GLU A 84 2.70 0.92 9.73
N GLU A 85 3.67 0.20 9.18
CA GLU A 85 4.78 -0.37 9.93
C GLU A 85 5.72 0.68 10.54
N GLU A 86 6.05 1.73 9.80
CA GLU A 86 6.98 2.75 10.28
C GLU A 86 6.35 3.76 11.24
N LEU A 87 5.04 4.03 11.12
CA LEU A 87 4.42 5.16 11.80
C LEU A 87 3.18 4.80 12.61
N LEU A 88 2.19 4.09 12.03
CA LEU A 88 0.89 3.88 12.67
C LEU A 88 0.95 2.82 13.78
N TYR A 89 1.50 1.64 13.49
CA TYR A 89 1.63 0.58 14.51
C TYR A 89 2.53 1.01 15.68
N PRO A 90 3.72 1.63 15.46
CA PRO A 90 4.52 2.14 16.57
C PRO A 90 3.83 3.23 17.39
N ALA A 91 3.09 4.13 16.74
CA ALA A 91 2.35 5.18 17.45
C ALA A 91 1.27 4.59 18.37
N LEU A 92 0.59 3.53 17.93
CA LEU A 92 -0.44 2.87 18.73
C LEU A 92 0.17 2.04 19.87
N ARG A 93 1.26 1.29 19.60
CA ARG A 93 2.01 0.54 20.62
C ARG A 93 2.56 1.43 21.73
N ALA A 94 2.99 2.64 21.40
CA ALA A 94 3.46 3.62 22.39
C ALA A 94 2.35 4.04 23.38
N GLN A 95 1.06 3.89 23.02
CA GLN A 95 -0.05 4.24 23.86
C GLN A 95 -0.56 3.07 24.70
N THR A 96 -0.42 1.84 24.22
CA THR A 96 -0.95 0.64 24.88
C THR A 96 -0.45 -0.64 24.27
N ALA A 97 -0.17 -1.65 25.11
CA ALA A 97 0.09 -3.02 24.69
C ALA A 97 -1.19 -3.84 24.47
N ALA A 98 -2.37 -3.27 24.73
CA ALA A 98 -3.64 -4.01 24.66
C ALA A 98 -3.95 -4.56 23.26
N HIS A 99 -3.35 -4.00 22.22
CA HIS A 99 -3.60 -4.36 20.83
C HIS A 99 -2.40 -5.04 20.14
N ASP A 100 -1.40 -5.48 20.90
CA ASP A 100 -0.21 -6.09 20.31
C ASP A 100 -0.53 -7.32 19.46
N ARG A 101 -1.48 -8.17 19.88
CA ARG A 101 -1.88 -9.35 19.10
C ARG A 101 -2.53 -8.98 17.75
N GLU A 102 -3.35 -7.96 17.75
CA GLU A 102 -4.01 -7.49 16.54
C GLU A 102 -3.03 -6.84 15.60
N ILE A 103 -2.08 -6.07 16.14
CA ILE A 103 -0.99 -5.48 15.34
C ILE A 103 -0.09 -6.59 14.78
N GLU A 104 0.27 -7.63 15.56
CA GLU A 104 1.01 -8.78 15.03
C GLU A 104 0.24 -9.49 13.89
N ARG A 105 -1.07 -9.62 14.02
CA ARG A 105 -1.90 -10.19 12.96
C ARG A 105 -1.92 -9.31 11.70
N GLN A 106 -1.96 -7.99 11.84
CA GLN A 106 -1.86 -7.06 10.72
C GLN A 106 -0.50 -7.19 10.02
N LEU A 107 0.60 -7.26 10.77
CA LEU A 107 1.94 -7.47 10.24
C LEU A 107 2.06 -8.78 9.44
N GLU A 108 1.40 -9.85 9.87
CA GLU A 108 1.37 -11.11 9.12
C GLU A 108 0.51 -11.01 7.85
N GLN A 109 -0.56 -10.22 7.86
CA GLN A 109 -1.35 -9.92 6.67
C GLN A 109 -0.54 -9.08 5.67
N ASP A 110 0.20 -8.07 6.14
CA ASP A 110 1.12 -7.27 5.32
C ASP A 110 2.20 -8.14 4.68
N HIS A 111 2.79 -9.05 5.47
CA HIS A 111 3.75 -10.02 4.95
C HIS A 111 3.14 -10.93 3.86
N LEU A 112 1.90 -11.38 4.05
CA LEU A 112 1.21 -12.19 3.05
C LEU A 112 0.93 -11.41 1.76
N LEU A 113 0.57 -10.12 1.85
CA LEU A 113 0.42 -9.24 0.68
C LEU A 113 1.74 -9.13 -0.09
N ASP A 114 2.87 -8.94 0.61
CA ASP A 114 4.20 -8.89 0.00
C ASP A 114 4.58 -10.21 -0.69
N LEU A 115 4.33 -11.36 -0.07
CA LEU A 115 4.57 -12.67 -0.69
C LEU A 115 3.78 -12.85 -1.99
N LEU A 116 2.50 -12.47 -1.99
CA LEU A 116 1.66 -12.55 -3.19
C LEU A 116 2.17 -11.62 -4.30
N LEU A 117 2.64 -10.43 -3.96
CA LEU A 117 3.25 -9.51 -4.93
C LEU A 117 4.56 -10.06 -5.51
N VAL A 118 5.42 -10.68 -4.69
CA VAL A 118 6.66 -11.34 -5.14
C VAL A 118 6.34 -12.47 -6.12
N GLU A 119 5.37 -13.32 -5.79
CA GLU A 119 4.95 -14.41 -6.66
C GLU A 119 4.35 -13.90 -7.98
N LEU A 120 3.49 -12.88 -7.92
CA LEU A 120 2.93 -12.24 -9.11
C LEU A 120 4.03 -11.63 -9.98
N GLY A 121 5.08 -11.05 -9.37
CA GLY A 121 6.23 -10.51 -10.06
C GLY A 121 7.04 -11.54 -10.83
N ALA A 122 7.04 -12.79 -10.37
CA ALA A 122 7.71 -13.91 -11.03
C ALA A 122 6.83 -14.64 -12.07
N MET A 123 5.52 -14.35 -12.12
CA MET A 123 4.59 -14.99 -13.06
C MET A 123 4.55 -14.27 -14.40
N VAL A 124 4.34 -15.06 -15.46
CA VAL A 124 3.96 -14.50 -16.77
C VAL A 124 2.47 -14.18 -16.73
N PRO A 125 2.04 -12.94 -17.06
CA PRO A 125 0.63 -12.56 -17.01
C PRO A 125 -0.33 -13.37 -17.93
N SER A 126 0.19 -14.19 -18.85
CA SER A 126 -0.58 -15.17 -19.62
C SER A 126 -0.81 -16.50 -18.88
N ASP A 127 -0.22 -16.70 -17.70
CA ASP A 127 -0.48 -17.88 -16.88
C ASP A 127 -1.95 -17.87 -16.42
N ARG A 128 -2.61 -19.03 -16.56
CA ARG A 128 -4.02 -19.21 -16.17
C ARG A 128 -4.29 -18.85 -14.70
N ARG A 129 -3.29 -18.96 -13.82
CA ARG A 129 -3.38 -18.66 -12.39
C ARG A 129 -3.12 -17.21 -12.06
N PHE A 130 -2.64 -16.40 -13.02
CA PHE A 130 -2.27 -15.01 -12.76
C PHE A 130 -3.45 -14.20 -12.22
N ASP A 131 -4.58 -14.24 -12.90
CA ASP A 131 -5.79 -13.53 -12.46
C ASP A 131 -6.35 -14.04 -11.14
N ALA A 132 -6.30 -15.37 -10.93
CA ALA A 132 -6.71 -15.96 -9.66
C ALA A 132 -5.83 -15.46 -8.50
N LYS A 133 -4.52 -15.29 -8.74
CA LYS A 133 -3.60 -14.76 -7.74
C LYS A 133 -3.82 -13.28 -7.48
N VAL A 134 -4.12 -12.46 -8.49
CA VAL A 134 -4.49 -11.05 -8.29
C VAL A 134 -5.78 -10.93 -7.48
N ARG A 135 -6.78 -11.77 -7.75
CA ARG A 135 -8.01 -11.80 -6.95
C ARG A 135 -7.76 -12.22 -5.50
N LEU A 136 -6.85 -13.17 -5.28
CA LEU A 136 -6.44 -13.56 -3.93
C LEU A 136 -5.76 -12.38 -3.22
N LEU A 137 -4.84 -11.67 -3.89
CA LEU A 137 -4.21 -10.47 -3.36
C LEU A 137 -5.26 -9.42 -2.94
N MET A 138 -6.26 -9.19 -3.78
CA MET A 138 -7.37 -8.27 -3.48
C MET A 138 -8.17 -8.72 -2.25
N GLN A 139 -8.51 -10.02 -2.15
CA GLN A 139 -9.24 -10.55 -1.00
C GLN A 139 -8.46 -10.43 0.32
N VAL A 140 -7.16 -10.71 0.29
CA VAL A 140 -6.30 -10.55 1.46
C VAL A 140 -6.22 -9.08 1.87
N PHE A 141 -6.09 -8.16 0.90
CA PHE A 141 -6.09 -6.73 1.18
C PHE A 141 -7.44 -6.25 1.77
N GLN A 142 -8.57 -6.66 1.22
CA GLN A 142 -9.89 -6.30 1.74
C GLN A 142 -10.10 -6.79 3.18
N GLN A 143 -9.61 -7.98 3.52
CA GLN A 143 -9.66 -8.47 4.88
C GLN A 143 -8.75 -7.65 5.80
N HIS A 144 -7.53 -7.34 5.37
CA HIS A 144 -6.59 -6.47 6.09
C HIS A 144 -7.20 -5.09 6.33
N GLU A 145 -7.73 -4.44 5.29
CA GLU A 145 -8.41 -3.13 5.39
C GLU A 145 -9.55 -3.16 6.42
N HIS A 146 -10.43 -4.15 6.32
CA HIS A 146 -11.55 -4.30 7.25
C HIS A 146 -11.08 -4.41 8.71
N ASP A 147 -10.10 -5.27 8.96
CA ASP A 147 -9.55 -5.51 10.30
C ASP A 147 -8.79 -4.28 10.82
N SER A 148 -8.01 -3.63 9.97
CA SER A 148 -7.25 -2.42 10.27
C SER A 148 -8.19 -1.25 10.61
N GLU A 149 -9.20 -1.01 9.80
CA GLU A 149 -10.16 0.08 10.05
C GLU A 149 -11.04 -0.17 11.27
N ALA A 150 -11.43 -1.39 11.53
CA ALA A 150 -12.20 -1.73 12.73
C ALA A 150 -11.42 -1.50 14.03
N LEU A 151 -10.09 -1.68 14.00
CA LEU A 151 -9.22 -1.53 15.15
C LEU A 151 -8.50 -0.18 15.21
N LEU A 152 -7.68 0.12 14.17
CA LEU A 152 -6.74 1.24 14.24
C LEU A 152 -7.45 2.60 14.18
N VAL A 153 -8.49 2.75 13.36
CA VAL A 153 -9.19 4.03 13.20
C VAL A 153 -9.79 4.53 14.51
N PRO A 154 -10.57 3.72 15.27
CA PRO A 154 -11.09 4.16 16.57
C PRO A 154 -9.99 4.40 17.60
N GLU A 155 -8.96 3.55 17.64
CA GLU A 155 -7.89 3.66 18.63
C GLU A 155 -6.98 4.87 18.40
N LEU A 156 -6.62 5.17 17.15
CA LEU A 156 -5.89 6.38 16.78
C LEU A 156 -6.65 7.66 17.20
N ARG A 157 -7.99 7.67 17.00
CA ARG A 157 -8.83 8.80 17.41
C ARG A 157 -8.97 8.93 18.91
N ARG A 158 -9.03 7.82 19.64
CA ARG A 158 -9.29 7.79 21.08
C ARG A 158 -8.04 8.05 21.92
N ARG A 159 -6.88 7.52 21.50
CA ARG A 159 -5.69 7.49 22.35
C ARG A 159 -4.69 8.59 22.10
N LEU A 160 -4.62 9.11 20.90
CA LEU A 160 -3.70 10.21 20.60
C LEU A 160 -4.30 11.54 21.07
N ASP A 161 -3.55 12.26 21.90
CA ASP A 161 -3.87 13.65 22.20
C ASP A 161 -3.74 14.54 20.94
N PRO A 162 -4.26 15.77 20.95
CA PRO A 162 -4.21 16.65 19.77
C PRO A 162 -2.80 16.92 19.26
N GLY A 163 -1.81 17.04 20.16
CA GLY A 163 -0.42 17.29 19.80
C GLY A 163 0.23 16.08 19.11
N ALA A 164 0.11 14.90 19.71
CA ALA A 164 0.60 13.63 19.14
C ALA A 164 -0.07 13.32 17.79
N ARG A 165 -1.36 13.60 17.67
CA ARG A 165 -2.14 13.43 16.44
C ARG A 165 -1.60 14.33 15.32
N SER A 166 -1.38 15.61 15.62
CA SER A 166 -0.81 16.58 14.66
C SER A 166 0.60 16.18 14.22
N GLN A 167 1.46 15.77 15.14
CA GLN A 167 2.82 15.31 14.83
C GLN A 167 2.82 14.05 13.98
N LEU A 168 1.98 13.07 14.30
CA LEU A 168 1.87 11.85 13.51
C LEU A 168 1.35 12.14 12.10
N THR A 169 0.35 13.01 11.97
CA THR A 169 -0.17 13.44 10.66
C THR A 169 0.93 14.09 9.82
N GLN A 170 1.71 14.98 10.40
CA GLN A 170 2.81 15.63 9.69
C GLN A 170 3.84 14.60 9.21
N ARG A 171 4.25 13.68 10.06
CA ARG A 171 5.21 12.61 9.70
C ARG A 171 4.66 11.70 8.60
N LEU A 172 3.37 11.37 8.63
CA LEU A 172 2.72 10.59 7.58
C LEU A 172 2.78 11.30 6.22
N LEU A 173 2.47 12.60 6.19
CA LEU A 173 2.49 13.40 4.97
C LEU A 173 3.91 13.54 4.40
N GLU A 174 4.89 13.83 5.26
CA GLU A 174 6.31 13.92 4.87
C GLU A 174 6.82 12.59 4.30
N ARG A 175 6.48 11.48 4.96
CA ARG A 175 6.91 10.15 4.51
C ARG A 175 6.23 9.73 3.22
N LEU A 176 4.95 10.02 3.07
CA LEU A 176 4.20 9.79 1.84
C LEU A 176 4.82 10.54 0.64
N ASP A 177 5.17 11.82 0.82
CA ASP A 177 5.82 12.62 -0.22
C ASP A 177 7.17 12.05 -0.63
N GLN A 178 7.97 11.57 0.34
CA GLN A 178 9.24 10.87 0.07
C GLN A 178 9.02 9.59 -0.76
N LEU A 179 8.04 8.76 -0.39
CA LEU A 179 7.75 7.51 -1.07
C LEU A 179 7.24 7.74 -2.50
N ASP A 180 6.37 8.73 -2.69
CA ASP A 180 5.85 9.10 -4.01
C ASP A 180 6.99 9.66 -4.90
N SER A 181 7.89 10.49 -4.36
CA SER A 181 9.06 11.01 -5.09
C SER A 181 10.03 9.89 -5.52
N GLN A 182 10.30 8.92 -4.64
CA GLN A 182 11.13 7.76 -4.95
C GLN A 182 10.50 6.87 -6.03
N SER A 183 9.19 6.72 -6.04
CA SER A 183 8.48 5.93 -7.05
C SER A 183 8.55 6.56 -8.44
N LEU A 184 8.62 7.87 -8.55
CA LEU A 184 8.77 8.61 -9.81
C LEU A 184 10.19 8.49 -10.38
N THR A 185 11.21 8.47 -9.53
CA THR A 185 12.63 8.39 -9.94
C THR A 185 13.03 6.99 -10.46
N ARG A 186 12.26 5.95 -10.12
CA ARG A 186 12.53 4.56 -10.52
C ARG A 186 11.81 4.12 -11.80
N ARG A 187 11.11 5.00 -12.49
CA ARG A 187 10.46 4.79 -13.79
C ARG A 187 11.37 5.19 -14.93
#